data_a44999470d36ce2c75b625d5ad9b0595
#
_entry.id   a44999470d36ce2c75b625d5ad9b0595
#
_cell.length_a   1.000
_cell.length_b   1.000
_cell.length_c   1.000
_cell.angle_alpha   90.00
_cell.angle_beta   90.00
_cell.angle_gamma   90.00
#
_symmetry.space_group_name_H-M   'P 1'
#
loop_
_entity.id
_entity.type
_entity.pdbx_description
1 polymer ?
#
loop_
_entity_poly.entity_id
_entity_poly.type
_entity_poly.pdbx_seq_one_letter_code
_entity_poly.pdbx_strand_id
1 'polypeptide(L)' 'MTYTEEEAAILCGFIGRYLDRASVCEPVRAGYSRLCKGLEQNTLTHQDYLWTERTLQFLIPQWWVEREDHRVLTSLLLK' A
#
# COMPACT_ATOMS: atom_id res chain seq x y z
N MET A 1 2.34 6.29 -14.62
CA MET A 1 3.07 5.45 -13.67
C MET A 1 2.21 4.26 -13.28
N THR A 2 2.71 3.07 -13.47
CA THR A 2 1.97 1.85 -13.16
C THR A 2 2.82 0.93 -12.30
N TYR A 3 2.13 0.14 -11.47
CA TYR A 3 2.79 -0.92 -10.70
C TYR A 3 2.68 -2.23 -11.46
N THR A 4 3.72 -3.06 -11.39
CA THR A 4 3.66 -4.41 -11.94
C THR A 4 2.76 -5.28 -11.05
N GLU A 5 2.35 -6.44 -11.55
CA GLU A 5 1.54 -7.37 -10.74
C GLU A 5 2.26 -7.76 -9.45
N GLU A 6 3.56 -7.99 -9.54
CA GLU A 6 4.38 -8.34 -8.37
C GLU A 6 4.41 -7.20 -7.35
N GLU A 7 4.61 -5.98 -7.82
CA GLU A 7 4.62 -4.80 -6.96
C GLU A 7 3.27 -4.57 -6.30
N ALA A 8 2.19 -4.74 -7.06
CA ALA A 8 0.83 -4.60 -6.54
C ALA A 8 0.56 -5.65 -5.46
N ALA A 9 1.00 -6.89 -5.67
CA ALA A 9 0.83 -7.96 -4.70
C ALA A 9 1.59 -7.65 -3.40
N ILE A 10 2.81 -7.14 -3.51
CA ILE A 10 3.62 -6.76 -2.34
C ILE A 10 2.93 -5.65 -1.57
N LEU A 11 2.48 -4.61 -2.25
CA LEU A 11 1.82 -3.48 -1.62
C LEU A 11 0.52 -3.90 -0.93
N CYS A 12 -0.29 -4.72 -1.58
CA CYS A 12 -1.51 -5.25 -0.98
C CYS A 12 -1.21 -6.07 0.28
N GLY A 13 -0.13 -6.85 0.25
CA GLY A 13 0.31 -7.62 1.42
C GLY A 13 0.64 -6.73 2.61
N PHE A 14 1.34 -5.62 2.38
CA PHE A 14 1.67 -4.67 3.44
C PHE A 14 0.45 -3.95 3.97
N ILE A 15 -0.46 -3.56 3.09
CA ILE A 15 -1.72 -2.93 3.51
C ILE A 15 -2.52 -3.90 4.39
N GLY A 16 -2.59 -5.17 4.00
CA GLY A 16 -3.26 -6.20 4.79
C GLY A 16 -2.65 -6.35 6.17
N ARG A 17 -1.33 -6.38 6.27
CA ARG A 17 -0.62 -6.47 7.56
C ARG A 17 -0.91 -5.25 8.43
N TYR A 18 -0.92 -4.07 7.83
CA TYR A 18 -1.24 -2.86 8.56
C TYR A 18 -2.66 -2.91 9.13
N LEU A 19 -3.64 -3.32 8.33
CA LEU A 19 -5.03 -3.40 8.75
C LEU A 19 -5.22 -4.43 9.87
N ASP A 20 -4.45 -5.51 9.87
CA ASP A 20 -4.49 -6.52 10.92
C ASP A 20 -3.90 -6.02 12.24
N ARG A 21 -2.90 -5.15 12.18
CA ARG A 21 -2.20 -4.65 13.36
C ARG A 21 -2.83 -3.40 13.94
N ALA A 22 -3.45 -2.57 13.11
CA ALA A 22 -4.00 -1.30 13.52
C ALA A 22 -5.51 -1.39 13.69
N SER A 23 -6.01 -0.70 14.72
CA SER A 23 -7.44 -0.56 14.93
C SER A 23 -7.92 0.64 14.10
N VAL A 24 -8.35 0.40 12.88
CA VAL A 24 -8.82 1.45 11.99
C VAL A 24 -10.34 1.42 11.88
N CYS A 25 -10.94 2.59 11.63
CA CYS A 25 -12.38 2.69 11.46
C CYS A 25 -12.81 2.10 10.11
N GLU A 26 -14.10 1.74 10.01
CA GLU A 26 -14.65 1.11 8.80
C GLU A 26 -14.43 1.93 7.52
N PRO A 27 -14.66 3.25 7.49
CA PRO A 27 -14.42 4.02 6.27
C PRO A 27 -12.97 3.93 5.77
N VAL A 28 -12.00 3.91 6.67
CA VAL A 28 -10.58 3.79 6.33
C VAL A 28 -10.29 2.39 5.80
N ARG A 29 -10.81 1.36 6.47
CA ARG A 29 -10.63 -0.03 6.05
C ARG A 29 -11.24 -0.27 4.67
N ALA A 30 -12.43 0.25 4.42
CA ALA A 30 -13.09 0.13 3.12
C ALA A 30 -12.29 0.84 2.02
N GLY A 31 -11.71 1.99 2.33
CA GLY A 31 -10.86 2.73 1.39
C GLY A 31 -9.62 1.93 0.99
N TYR A 32 -8.95 1.30 1.95
CA TYR A 32 -7.78 0.47 1.65
C TYR A 32 -8.16 -0.79 0.89
N SER A 33 -9.30 -1.40 1.21
CA SER A 33 -9.78 -2.58 0.47
C SER A 33 -10.03 -2.24 -0.99
N ARG A 34 -10.62 -1.07 -1.26
CA ARG A 34 -10.84 -0.60 -2.62
C ARG A 34 -9.52 -0.33 -3.34
N LEU A 35 -8.55 0.24 -2.64
CA LEU A 35 -7.22 0.48 -3.21
C LEU A 35 -6.55 -0.82 -3.61
N CYS A 36 -6.62 -1.84 -2.77
CA CYS A 36 -6.08 -3.17 -3.09
C CYS A 36 -6.73 -3.77 -4.33
N LYS A 37 -8.05 -3.64 -4.46
CA LYS A 37 -8.75 -4.10 -5.66
C LYS A 37 -8.26 -3.38 -6.91
N GLY A 38 -8.08 -2.07 -6.83
CA GLY A 38 -7.55 -1.29 -7.95
C GLY A 38 -6.15 -1.74 -8.35
N LEU A 39 -5.31 -2.05 -7.36
CA LEU A 39 -3.96 -2.56 -7.62
C LEU A 39 -3.99 -3.92 -8.31
N GLU A 40 -4.84 -4.83 -7.85
CA GLU A 40 -4.96 -6.17 -8.43
C GLU A 40 -5.49 -6.14 -9.85
N GLN A 41 -6.42 -5.25 -10.13
CA GLN A 41 -7.07 -5.13 -11.43
C GLN A 41 -6.38 -4.14 -12.37
N ASN A 42 -5.35 -3.46 -11.88
CA ASN A 42 -4.62 -2.43 -12.61
C ASN A 42 -5.57 -1.31 -13.11
N THR A 43 -6.48 -0.89 -12.23
CA THR A 43 -7.49 0.13 -12.55
C THR A 43 -7.34 1.38 -11.68
N LEU A 44 -6.11 1.71 -11.29
CA LEU A 44 -5.85 2.85 -10.43
C LEU A 44 -6.10 4.17 -11.16
N THR A 45 -6.80 5.08 -10.48
CA THR A 45 -6.94 6.46 -10.94
C THR A 45 -5.77 7.28 -10.42
N HIS A 46 -5.64 8.52 -10.91
CA HIS A 46 -4.64 9.46 -10.40
C HIS A 46 -4.77 9.67 -8.88
N GLN A 47 -6.01 9.76 -8.40
CA GLN A 47 -6.31 9.91 -6.98
C GLN A 47 -5.79 8.71 -6.19
N ASP A 48 -5.97 7.50 -6.74
CA ASP A 48 -5.50 6.27 -6.10
C ASP A 48 -3.97 6.24 -6.00
N TYR A 49 -3.26 6.73 -7.02
CA TYR A 49 -1.80 6.83 -6.98
C TYR A 49 -1.33 7.77 -5.87
N LEU A 50 -1.99 8.91 -5.71
CA LEU A 50 -1.68 9.84 -4.62
C LEU A 50 -1.89 9.19 -3.25
N TRP A 51 -2.97 8.43 -3.12
CA TRP A 51 -3.30 7.74 -1.88
C TRP A 51 -2.29 6.65 -1.57
N THR A 52 -1.85 5.93 -2.61
CA THR A 52 -0.82 4.91 -2.48
C THR A 52 0.49 5.53 -2.00
N GLU A 53 0.89 6.65 -2.57
CA GLU A 53 2.09 7.37 -2.16
C GLU A 53 2.03 7.74 -0.67
N ARG A 54 0.90 8.29 -0.23
CA ARG A 54 0.70 8.64 1.18
C ARG A 54 0.74 7.41 2.08
N THR A 55 0.14 6.32 1.61
CA THR A 55 0.16 5.05 2.34
C THR A 55 1.58 4.54 2.52
N LEU A 56 2.39 4.59 1.48
CA LEU A 56 3.80 4.18 1.56
C LEU A 56 4.58 5.06 2.52
N GLN A 57 4.38 6.36 2.49
CA GLN A 57 5.03 7.29 3.42
C GLN A 57 4.67 6.99 4.87
N PHE A 58 3.45 6.50 5.10
CA PHE A 58 2.98 6.13 6.43
C PHE A 58 3.53 4.75 6.86
N LEU A 59 3.58 3.78 5.94
CA LEU A 59 4.00 2.41 6.25
C LEU A 59 5.51 2.27 6.48
N ILE A 60 6.31 3.00 5.70
CA ILE A 60 7.78 2.86 5.75
C ILE A 60 8.34 3.01 7.17
N PRO A 61 7.95 4.02 7.98
CA PRO A 61 8.52 4.19 9.31
C PRO A 61 7.89 3.31 10.40
N GLN A 62 6.99 2.40 10.05
CA GLN A 62 6.36 1.54 11.06
C GLN A 62 7.37 0.56 11.65
N TRP A 63 7.30 0.35 12.96
CA TRP A 63 8.27 -0.45 13.71
C TRP A 63 8.27 -1.93 13.32
N TRP A 64 7.16 -2.44 12.79
CA TRP A 64 7.02 -3.84 12.39
C TRP A 64 7.55 -4.12 10.98
N VAL A 65 7.94 -3.07 10.25
CA VAL A 65 8.50 -3.21 8.89
C VAL A 65 9.97 -3.58 8.99
N GLU A 66 10.34 -4.74 8.46
CA GLU A 66 11.71 -5.21 8.47
C GLU A 66 12.58 -4.41 7.49
N ARG A 67 13.90 -4.48 7.68
CA ARG A 67 14.84 -3.72 6.85
C ARG A 67 14.70 -4.00 5.36
N GLU A 68 14.54 -5.28 5.00
CA GLU A 68 14.37 -5.68 3.59
C GLU A 68 13.07 -5.12 3.02
N ASP A 69 12.00 -5.21 3.81
CA ASP A 69 10.71 -4.68 3.42
C ASP A 69 10.75 -3.17 3.29
N HIS A 70 11.51 -2.51 4.15
CA HIS A 70 11.71 -1.06 4.09
C HIS A 70 12.31 -0.67 2.75
N ARG A 71 13.28 -1.43 2.24
CA ARG A 71 13.87 -1.19 0.92
C ARG A 71 12.85 -1.32 -0.20
N VAL A 72 12.04 -2.38 -0.13
CA VAL A 72 11.01 -2.63 -1.14
C VAL A 72 9.99 -1.49 -1.16
N LEU A 73 9.49 -1.10 0.00
CA LEU A 73 8.52 -0.02 0.11
C LEU A 73 9.09 1.30 -0.38
N THR A 74 10.34 1.60 -0.05
CA THR A 74 11.01 2.82 -0.51
C THR A 74 11.15 2.81 -2.02
N SER A 75 11.49 1.68 -2.61
CA SER A 75 11.59 1.52 -4.05
C SER A 75 10.26 1.79 -4.74
N LEU A 76 9.15 1.31 -4.16
CA LEU A 76 7.82 1.57 -4.69
C LEU A 76 7.44 3.05 -4.59
N LEU A 77 7.86 3.71 -3.51
CA LEU A 77 7.58 5.13 -3.31
C LEU A 77 8.30 6.00 -4.34
N LEU A 78 9.50 5.59 -4.74
CA LEU A 78 10.33 6.37 -5.67
C LEU A 78 9.94 6.18 -7.15
N LYS A 79 8.97 5.37 -7.42
CA LYS A 79 8.47 5.19 -8.78
C LYS A 79 7.74 6.45 -9.33
#